data_07fba33c87431336844c25c9c1ed2fa9
#
_entry.id   07fba33c87431336844c25c9c1ed2fa9
#
_cell.length_a   1.000
_cell.length_b   1.000
_cell.length_c   1.000
_cell.angle_alpha   90.00
_cell.angle_beta   90.00
_cell.angle_gamma   90.00
#
_symmetry.space_group_name_H-M   'P 1'
#
loop_
_entity.id
_entity.type
_entity.pdbx_description
1 polymer ?
#
loop_
_entity_poly.entity_id
_entity_poly.type
_entity_poly.pdbx_seq_one_letter_code
_entity_poly.pdbx_strand_id
1 'polypeptide(L)'
;VRNYTIADVIARYQRMQGKNVLQPMGWDAFGLPAENAAIQNNVPPAKWTAQNIDYMRTQLQQLGFAYDWDREIATCNPEYYRWEQWFFTRLFEKGLAYRKKAEVNWCETDQTVLANEQVVDGCCWRCDNPVERREIDQWFIRITAYAEELLADIDKLEHWPEQVRTMQRNWIGRSEGVNLRFGLATALASGEDSLEVYTTRPDTLMGATYVAVAPQHPLARQAAESNPQLAAFIEEQSRGKVAEAELATMEKLGMATGMNAIHPLTGDELPVWVANFVLMSYGSGAVMSVPGHDERDHEFALKYGLPIQQVIARSEGDQPYDSTRWQDWYADKGGIVTVNSGEFNGLDFDGAFKAIADRLEADGKGERTTNYRLRDWGVSRQRYWGAPIPIINCDSCGTLPVPPQDLPVVLPTE
;
A
#
# COMPACT_ATOMS: atom_id res chain seq x y z
N VAL A 1 -4.23 25.81 -20.53
CA VAL A 1 -3.72 27.13 -20.94
C VAL A 1 -2.84 27.74 -19.86
N ARG A 2 -3.32 27.89 -18.62
CA ARG A 2 -2.60 28.56 -17.52
C ARG A 2 -1.14 28.13 -17.36
N ASN A 3 -0.85 26.84 -17.24
CA ASN A 3 0.50 26.32 -17.05
C ASN A 3 1.40 26.59 -18.27
N TYR A 4 0.85 26.43 -19.47
CA TYR A 4 1.56 26.70 -20.72
C TYR A 4 1.94 28.19 -20.84
N THR A 5 1.02 29.10 -20.46
CA THR A 5 1.28 30.55 -20.50
C THR A 5 2.41 30.94 -19.54
N ILE A 6 2.41 30.42 -18.31
CA ILE A 6 3.46 30.75 -17.33
C ILE A 6 4.84 30.31 -17.85
N ALA A 7 4.93 29.09 -18.37
CA ALA A 7 6.18 28.57 -18.93
C ALA A 7 6.66 29.37 -20.14
N ASP A 8 5.75 29.76 -21.04
CA ASP A 8 6.07 30.57 -22.19
C ASP A 8 6.60 31.98 -21.81
N VAL A 9 5.96 32.62 -20.85
CA VAL A 9 6.41 33.94 -20.34
C VAL A 9 7.82 33.85 -19.75
N ILE A 10 8.08 32.83 -18.92
CA ILE A 10 9.40 32.62 -18.33
C ILE A 10 10.45 32.38 -19.42
N ALA A 11 10.18 31.51 -20.40
CA ALA A 11 11.10 31.21 -21.48
C ALA A 11 11.40 32.45 -22.34
N ARG A 12 10.39 33.24 -22.71
CA ARG A 12 10.57 34.51 -23.42
C ARG A 12 11.45 35.47 -22.65
N TYR A 13 11.17 35.66 -21.35
CA TYR A 13 11.97 36.51 -20.49
C TYR A 13 13.43 36.08 -20.44
N GLN A 14 13.70 34.78 -20.27
CA GLN A 14 15.07 34.27 -20.25
C GLN A 14 15.80 34.45 -21.60
N ARG A 15 15.10 34.27 -22.73
CA ARG A 15 15.64 34.54 -24.06
C ARG A 15 15.97 36.03 -24.23
N MET A 16 15.12 36.91 -23.74
CA MET A 16 15.38 38.40 -23.75
C MET A 16 16.60 38.78 -22.90
N GLN A 17 16.95 37.97 -21.91
CA GLN A 17 18.18 38.10 -21.12
C GLN A 17 19.42 37.49 -21.81
N GLY A 18 19.30 37.03 -23.04
CA GLY A 18 20.40 36.44 -23.82
C GLY A 18 20.72 34.99 -23.46
N LYS A 19 19.86 34.31 -22.71
CA LYS A 19 20.05 32.90 -22.36
C LYS A 19 19.61 31.97 -23.49
N ASN A 20 20.29 30.85 -23.60
CA ASN A 20 19.89 29.77 -24.49
C ASN A 20 18.80 28.93 -23.75
N VAL A 21 17.57 28.95 -24.27
CA VAL A 21 16.41 28.34 -23.64
C VAL A 21 15.85 27.25 -24.54
N LEU A 22 15.80 26.02 -24.02
CA LEU A 22 15.12 24.88 -24.62
C LEU A 22 13.75 24.71 -23.95
N GLN A 23 12.66 24.84 -24.71
CA GLN A 23 11.29 24.68 -24.23
C GLN A 23 10.45 23.95 -25.29
N PRO A 24 10.55 22.63 -25.41
CA PRO A 24 9.72 21.84 -26.32
C PRO A 24 8.31 21.66 -25.79
N MET A 25 7.37 21.27 -26.66
CA MET A 25 6.07 20.75 -26.30
C MET A 25 6.16 19.22 -26.16
N GLY A 26 5.58 18.67 -25.07
CA GLY A 26 5.44 17.23 -24.86
C GLY A 26 3.97 16.85 -24.66
N TRP A 27 3.54 15.79 -25.36
CA TRP A 27 2.19 15.25 -25.26
C TRP A 27 2.24 13.96 -24.44
N ASP A 28 1.66 13.97 -23.27
CA ASP A 28 1.35 12.75 -22.52
C ASP A 28 0.11 12.11 -23.16
N ALA A 29 0.34 11.12 -24.01
CA ALA A 29 -0.60 10.72 -25.04
C ALA A 29 -1.08 9.27 -24.93
N PHE A 30 -0.64 8.52 -23.93
CA PHE A 30 -1.15 7.21 -23.58
C PHE A 30 -2.19 7.27 -22.45
N GLY A 31 -2.88 6.16 -22.23
CA GLY A 31 -3.68 5.94 -21.05
C GLY A 31 -5.18 5.91 -21.28
N LEU A 32 -5.87 5.64 -20.18
CA LEU A 32 -7.30 5.39 -20.11
C LEU A 32 -8.19 6.53 -20.63
N PRO A 33 -7.91 7.82 -20.38
CA PRO A 33 -8.78 8.88 -20.88
C PRO A 33 -8.87 8.90 -22.42
N ALA A 34 -7.75 8.70 -23.10
CA ALA A 34 -7.71 8.65 -24.56
C ALA A 34 -8.43 7.40 -25.10
N GLU A 35 -8.21 6.24 -24.47
CA GLU A 35 -8.88 4.99 -24.82
C GLU A 35 -10.41 5.09 -24.64
N ASN A 36 -10.87 5.63 -23.52
CA ASN A 36 -12.29 5.83 -23.26
C ASN A 36 -12.95 6.77 -24.27
N ALA A 37 -12.30 7.89 -24.56
CA ALA A 37 -12.81 8.85 -25.55
C ALA A 37 -12.86 8.22 -26.96
N ALA A 38 -11.88 7.41 -27.32
CA ALA A 38 -11.83 6.68 -28.58
C ALA A 38 -13.00 5.68 -28.68
N ILE A 39 -13.27 4.93 -27.64
CA ILE A 39 -14.41 3.99 -27.56
C ILE A 39 -15.73 4.75 -27.72
N GLN A 40 -15.94 5.85 -26.98
CA GLN A 40 -17.15 6.67 -27.06
C GLN A 40 -17.39 7.25 -28.46
N ASN A 41 -16.32 7.59 -29.18
CA ASN A 41 -16.39 8.16 -30.51
C ASN A 41 -16.26 7.11 -31.63
N ASN A 42 -16.15 5.82 -31.28
CA ASN A 42 -15.98 4.72 -32.21
C ASN A 42 -14.81 4.94 -33.21
N VAL A 43 -13.67 5.37 -32.68
CA VAL A 43 -12.45 5.67 -33.43
C VAL A 43 -11.27 4.94 -32.76
N PRO A 44 -10.30 4.38 -33.50
CA PRO A 44 -9.09 3.80 -32.88
C PRO A 44 -8.35 4.82 -32.00
N PRO A 45 -7.84 4.42 -30.83
CA PRO A 45 -7.16 5.35 -29.89
C PRO A 45 -5.97 6.10 -30.50
N ALA A 46 -5.19 5.43 -31.35
CA ALA A 46 -4.05 6.05 -32.05
C ALA A 46 -4.51 7.22 -32.94
N LYS A 47 -5.56 7.00 -33.74
CA LYS A 47 -6.13 8.03 -34.62
C LYS A 47 -6.74 9.17 -33.82
N TRP A 48 -7.53 8.85 -32.79
CA TRP A 48 -8.16 9.83 -31.89
C TRP A 48 -7.09 10.72 -31.24
N THR A 49 -6.05 10.13 -30.69
CA THR A 49 -4.96 10.83 -30.03
C THR A 49 -4.21 11.74 -31.00
N ALA A 50 -3.85 11.25 -32.18
CA ALA A 50 -3.16 12.04 -33.19
C ALA A 50 -3.97 13.27 -33.61
N GLN A 51 -5.28 13.10 -33.87
CA GLN A 51 -6.19 14.21 -34.23
C GLN A 51 -6.28 15.25 -33.11
N ASN A 52 -6.33 14.84 -31.85
CA ASN A 52 -6.37 15.76 -30.72
C ASN A 52 -5.05 16.50 -30.51
N ILE A 53 -3.90 15.85 -30.72
CA ILE A 53 -2.59 16.50 -30.69
C ILE A 53 -2.52 17.60 -31.77
N ASP A 54 -2.91 17.29 -33.01
CA ASP A 54 -2.89 18.25 -34.11
C ASP A 54 -3.81 19.46 -33.82
N TYR A 55 -4.99 19.17 -33.29
CA TYR A 55 -5.94 20.22 -32.93
C TYR A 55 -5.41 21.12 -31.80
N MET A 56 -4.92 20.53 -30.70
CA MET A 56 -4.34 21.28 -29.57
C MET A 56 -3.09 22.06 -29.99
N ARG A 57 -2.23 21.49 -30.83
CA ARG A 57 -1.05 22.18 -31.38
C ARG A 57 -1.46 23.45 -32.13
N THR A 58 -2.46 23.33 -33.00
CA THR A 58 -3.00 24.47 -33.75
C THR A 58 -3.52 25.55 -32.81
N GLN A 59 -4.28 25.19 -31.77
CA GLN A 59 -4.81 26.15 -30.79
C GLN A 59 -3.69 26.85 -30.00
N LEU A 60 -2.66 26.10 -29.57
CA LEU A 60 -1.55 26.68 -28.81
C LEU A 60 -0.68 27.60 -29.69
N GLN A 61 -0.51 27.27 -30.96
CA GLN A 61 0.17 28.13 -31.93
C GLN A 61 -0.62 29.43 -32.19
N GLN A 62 -1.94 29.35 -32.28
CA GLN A 62 -2.81 30.56 -32.42
C GLN A 62 -2.73 31.48 -31.20
N LEU A 63 -2.46 30.95 -30.01
CA LEU A 63 -2.17 31.75 -28.81
C LEU A 63 -0.80 32.45 -28.85
N GLY A 64 0.02 32.15 -29.86
CA GLY A 64 1.33 32.74 -30.06
C GLY A 64 2.41 32.22 -29.12
N PHE A 65 2.26 31.04 -28.55
CA PHE A 65 3.29 30.42 -27.70
C PHE A 65 4.57 30.11 -28.48
N ALA A 66 5.71 30.49 -27.92
CA ALA A 66 7.04 30.35 -28.53
C ALA A 66 7.76 29.07 -28.07
N TYR A 67 7.05 27.95 -28.09
CA TYR A 67 7.66 26.64 -27.86
C TYR A 67 8.59 26.26 -29.01
N ASP A 68 9.53 25.37 -28.74
CA ASP A 68 10.40 24.76 -29.75
C ASP A 68 9.62 23.63 -30.44
N TRP A 69 8.71 23.99 -31.34
CA TRP A 69 7.82 23.08 -32.05
C TRP A 69 8.51 22.02 -32.85
N ASP A 70 9.72 22.31 -33.35
CA ASP A 70 10.56 21.35 -34.07
C ASP A 70 11.13 20.24 -33.16
N ARG A 71 11.02 20.40 -31.86
CA ARG A 71 11.44 19.44 -30.81
C ARG A 71 10.29 18.84 -30.06
N GLU A 72 9.13 18.89 -30.64
CA GLU A 72 7.90 18.31 -30.09
C GLU A 72 8.03 16.79 -29.95
N ILE A 73 7.56 16.26 -28.84
CA ILE A 73 7.55 14.82 -28.54
C ILE A 73 6.15 14.36 -28.14
N ALA A 74 5.84 13.09 -28.38
CA ALA A 74 4.63 12.44 -27.89
C ALA A 74 4.97 11.08 -27.28
N THR A 75 4.49 10.82 -26.08
CA THR A 75 4.81 9.59 -25.35
C THR A 75 4.27 8.33 -26.02
N CYS A 76 3.27 8.46 -26.90
CA CYS A 76 2.71 7.36 -27.70
C CYS A 76 3.51 7.02 -28.97
N ASN A 77 4.54 7.79 -29.29
CA ASN A 77 5.37 7.51 -30.48
C ASN A 77 6.38 6.39 -30.18
N PRO A 78 6.55 5.41 -31.10
CA PRO A 78 7.50 4.32 -30.92
C PRO A 78 8.95 4.78 -30.63
N GLU A 79 9.39 5.87 -31.26
CA GLU A 79 10.71 6.46 -31.04
C GLU A 79 10.89 6.98 -29.61
N TYR A 80 9.79 7.40 -28.94
CA TYR A 80 9.81 7.83 -27.56
C TYR A 80 9.76 6.63 -26.62
N TYR A 81 8.72 5.79 -26.71
CA TYR A 81 8.52 4.73 -25.72
C TYR A 81 9.52 3.56 -25.86
N ARG A 82 10.28 3.47 -26.94
CA ARG A 82 11.42 2.53 -27.02
C ARG A 82 12.40 2.73 -25.85
N TRP A 83 12.57 3.97 -25.40
CA TRP A 83 13.47 4.28 -24.28
C TRP A 83 12.86 3.90 -22.94
N GLU A 84 11.56 4.02 -22.78
CA GLU A 84 10.84 3.51 -21.62
C GLU A 84 10.95 1.97 -21.57
N GLN A 85 10.78 1.30 -22.70
CA GLN A 85 10.97 -0.14 -22.83
C GLN A 85 12.41 -0.55 -22.54
N TRP A 86 13.39 0.15 -23.09
CA TRP A 86 14.79 -0.11 -22.78
C TRP A 86 15.08 0.07 -21.29
N PHE A 87 14.58 1.12 -20.68
CA PHE A 87 14.74 1.36 -19.25
C PHE A 87 14.10 0.25 -18.43
N PHE A 88 12.90 -0.19 -18.78
CA PHE A 88 12.22 -1.31 -18.13
C PHE A 88 13.05 -2.60 -18.19
N THR A 89 13.64 -2.92 -19.35
CA THR A 89 14.51 -4.12 -19.47
C THR A 89 15.73 -4.02 -18.55
N ARG A 90 16.31 -2.83 -18.36
CA ARG A 90 17.42 -2.61 -17.41
C ARG A 90 17.01 -2.77 -15.97
N LEU A 91 15.80 -2.30 -15.62
CA LEU A 91 15.25 -2.53 -14.29
C LEU A 91 15.00 -4.03 -14.04
N PHE A 92 14.51 -4.74 -15.04
CA PHE A 92 14.30 -6.19 -14.97
C PHE A 92 15.63 -6.95 -14.76
N GLU A 93 16.65 -6.65 -15.55
CA GLU A 93 17.99 -7.25 -15.42
C GLU A 93 18.62 -7.01 -14.05
N LYS A 94 18.30 -5.88 -13.42
CA LYS A 94 18.75 -5.56 -12.05
C LYS A 94 17.85 -6.13 -10.94
N GLY A 95 16.80 -6.87 -11.27
CA GLY A 95 15.82 -7.40 -10.29
C GLY A 95 14.94 -6.32 -9.65
N LEU A 96 14.93 -5.10 -10.21
CA LEU A 96 14.09 -4.00 -9.74
C LEU A 96 12.69 -4.04 -10.36
N ALA A 97 12.54 -4.51 -11.60
CA ALA A 97 11.24 -4.85 -12.15
C ALA A 97 10.98 -6.35 -11.98
N TYR A 98 9.82 -6.70 -11.43
CA TYR A 98 9.46 -8.09 -11.16
C TYR A 98 7.96 -8.31 -11.31
N ARG A 99 7.56 -9.57 -11.49
CA ARG A 99 6.16 -9.97 -11.64
C ARG A 99 5.72 -10.74 -10.40
N LYS A 100 4.55 -10.43 -9.88
CA LYS A 100 3.88 -11.22 -8.85
C LYS A 100 2.37 -11.16 -9.03
N LYS A 101 1.67 -12.13 -8.45
CA LYS A 101 0.23 -12.07 -8.29
C LYS A 101 -0.13 -10.97 -7.29
N ALA A 102 -1.12 -10.18 -7.63
CA ALA A 102 -1.67 -9.15 -6.76
C ALA A 102 -3.18 -9.11 -6.88
N GLU A 103 -3.82 -8.87 -5.76
CA GLU A 103 -5.25 -8.64 -5.70
C GLU A 103 -5.59 -7.27 -6.29
N VAL A 104 -6.54 -7.23 -7.21
CA VAL A 104 -6.98 -6.02 -7.91
C VAL A 104 -8.49 -5.90 -7.90
N ASN A 105 -8.99 -4.68 -8.04
CA ASN A 105 -10.40 -4.45 -8.30
C ASN A 105 -10.66 -4.73 -9.79
N TRP A 106 -11.52 -5.69 -10.08
CA TRP A 106 -11.86 -6.10 -11.43
C TRP A 106 -13.32 -5.77 -11.76
N CYS A 107 -13.53 -5.10 -12.89
CA CYS A 107 -14.86 -4.93 -13.46
C CYS A 107 -15.10 -5.97 -14.55
N GLU A 108 -16.03 -6.90 -14.31
CA GLU A 108 -16.34 -7.95 -15.27
C GLU A 108 -16.99 -7.40 -16.54
N THR A 109 -17.80 -6.36 -16.42
CA THR A 109 -18.48 -5.74 -17.56
C THR A 109 -17.53 -4.98 -18.47
N ASP A 110 -16.63 -4.20 -17.87
CA ASP A 110 -15.61 -3.43 -18.62
C ASP A 110 -14.35 -4.24 -18.92
N GLN A 111 -14.24 -5.48 -18.41
CA GLN A 111 -13.09 -6.38 -18.57
C GLN A 111 -11.76 -5.70 -18.23
N THR A 112 -11.74 -5.04 -17.05
CA THR A 112 -10.60 -4.18 -16.72
C THR A 112 -10.32 -4.10 -15.22
N VAL A 113 -9.06 -3.83 -14.91
CA VAL A 113 -8.63 -3.46 -13.55
C VAL A 113 -8.98 -2.01 -13.28
N LEU A 114 -9.51 -1.77 -12.10
CA LEU A 114 -9.86 -0.45 -11.60
C LEU A 114 -8.89 -0.01 -10.49
N ALA A 115 -8.47 1.25 -10.53
CA ALA A 115 -7.83 1.88 -9.39
C ALA A 115 -8.86 2.06 -8.25
N ASN A 116 -8.39 2.23 -7.02
CA ASN A 116 -9.30 2.36 -5.87
C ASN A 116 -10.28 3.53 -6.03
N GLU A 117 -9.83 4.64 -6.62
CA GLU A 117 -10.63 5.84 -6.87
C GLU A 117 -11.71 5.64 -7.94
N GLN A 118 -11.60 4.56 -8.71
CA GLN A 118 -12.55 4.17 -9.76
C GLN A 118 -13.62 3.20 -9.27
N VAL A 119 -13.58 2.86 -8.00
CA VAL A 119 -14.61 2.05 -7.33
C VAL A 119 -15.46 2.97 -6.48
N VAL A 120 -16.71 3.19 -6.84
CA VAL A 120 -17.68 4.03 -6.11
C VAL A 120 -18.77 3.14 -5.53
N ASP A 121 -18.92 3.13 -4.20
CA ASP A 121 -19.88 2.29 -3.46
C ASP A 121 -19.85 0.79 -3.82
N GLY A 122 -18.61 0.25 -4.01
CA GLY A 122 -18.42 -1.15 -4.40
C GLY A 122 -18.66 -1.43 -5.88
N CYS A 123 -19.01 -0.41 -6.67
CA CYS A 123 -19.32 -0.52 -8.08
C CYS A 123 -18.31 0.17 -8.97
N CYS A 124 -18.23 -0.23 -10.21
CA CYS A 124 -17.41 0.42 -11.23
C CYS A 124 -17.96 1.83 -11.52
N TRP A 125 -17.12 2.84 -11.45
CA TRP A 125 -17.47 4.24 -11.71
C TRP A 125 -18.06 4.51 -13.11
N ARG A 126 -17.85 3.57 -14.04
CA ARG A 126 -18.27 3.69 -15.43
C ARG A 126 -19.59 2.98 -15.73
N CYS A 127 -19.75 1.74 -15.26
CA CYS A 127 -20.88 0.90 -15.63
C CYS A 127 -21.83 0.59 -14.46
N ASP A 128 -21.53 1.09 -13.26
CA ASP A 128 -22.29 0.86 -12.01
C ASP A 128 -22.45 -0.61 -11.59
N ASN A 129 -21.74 -1.54 -12.28
CA ASN A 129 -21.77 -2.94 -11.88
C ASN A 129 -20.83 -3.22 -10.68
N PRO A 130 -21.18 -4.18 -9.84
CA PRO A 130 -20.33 -4.59 -8.71
C PRO A 130 -18.91 -4.95 -9.16
N VAL A 131 -17.93 -4.52 -8.37
CA VAL A 131 -16.52 -4.80 -8.60
C VAL A 131 -16.14 -6.05 -7.83
N GLU A 132 -15.40 -6.95 -8.47
CA GLU A 132 -14.85 -8.15 -7.88
C GLU A 132 -13.39 -7.98 -7.50
N ARG A 133 -12.94 -8.71 -6.48
CA ARG A 133 -11.52 -8.87 -6.18
C ARG A 133 -10.98 -10.04 -6.98
N ARG A 134 -9.93 -9.81 -7.78
CA ARG A 134 -9.26 -10.86 -8.55
C ARG A 134 -7.77 -10.82 -8.33
N GLU A 135 -7.18 -11.98 -8.22
CA GLU A 135 -5.74 -12.16 -8.24
C GLU A 135 -5.26 -12.26 -9.68
N ILE A 136 -4.44 -11.30 -10.12
CA ILE A 136 -3.84 -11.32 -11.44
C ILE A 136 -2.34 -11.06 -11.36
N ASP A 137 -1.61 -11.53 -12.36
CA ASP A 137 -0.19 -11.25 -12.49
C ASP A 137 0.04 -9.78 -12.84
N GLN A 138 0.83 -9.11 -12.01
CA GLN A 138 1.15 -7.69 -12.14
C GLN A 138 2.67 -7.46 -12.16
N TRP A 139 3.10 -6.45 -12.91
CA TRP A 139 4.47 -5.96 -12.88
C TRP A 139 4.64 -4.86 -11.85
N PHE A 140 5.71 -4.97 -11.08
CA PHE A 140 6.07 -4.01 -10.05
C PHE A 140 7.50 -3.50 -10.25
N ILE A 141 7.73 -2.25 -9.87
CA ILE A 141 9.06 -1.69 -9.67
C ILE A 141 9.33 -1.64 -8.17
N ARG A 142 10.47 -2.23 -7.75
CA ARG A 142 10.90 -2.36 -6.36
C ARG A 142 11.46 -1.03 -5.83
N ILE A 143 10.59 -0.03 -5.71
CA ILE A 143 10.98 1.28 -5.15
C ILE A 143 11.32 1.20 -3.66
N THR A 144 10.80 0.19 -2.95
CA THR A 144 11.11 -0.07 -1.54
C THR A 144 12.58 -0.39 -1.30
N ALA A 145 13.31 -0.88 -2.31
CA ALA A 145 14.76 -1.10 -2.22
C ALA A 145 15.56 0.18 -1.92
N TYR A 146 14.98 1.34 -2.21
CA TYR A 146 15.57 2.66 -1.99
C TYR A 146 14.94 3.43 -0.83
N ALA A 147 14.06 2.80 -0.05
CA ALA A 147 13.29 3.49 0.99
C ALA A 147 14.18 4.20 2.01
N GLU A 148 15.24 3.55 2.49
CA GLU A 148 16.19 4.11 3.47
C GLU A 148 17.00 5.26 2.86
N GLU A 149 17.53 5.07 1.65
CA GLU A 149 18.29 6.09 0.92
C GLU A 149 17.42 7.32 0.64
N LEU A 150 16.19 7.11 0.15
CA LEU A 150 15.22 8.20 -0.08
C LEU A 150 14.93 8.97 1.21
N LEU A 151 14.74 8.26 2.32
CA LEU A 151 14.47 8.89 3.62
C LEU A 151 15.67 9.74 4.10
N ALA A 152 16.89 9.21 4.00
CA ALA A 152 18.10 9.94 4.34
C ALA A 152 18.35 11.14 3.43
N ASP A 153 18.01 11.03 2.14
CA ASP A 153 18.23 12.08 1.16
C ASP A 153 17.23 13.24 1.28
N ILE A 154 16.08 13.05 1.94
CA ILE A 154 15.14 14.15 2.23
C ILE A 154 15.84 15.27 3.04
N ASP A 155 16.76 14.91 3.94
CA ASP A 155 17.46 15.89 4.76
C ASP A 155 18.44 16.75 3.95
N LYS A 156 18.88 16.27 2.77
CA LYS A 156 19.73 17.02 1.82
C LYS A 156 18.97 18.01 0.95
N LEU A 157 17.62 17.97 0.96
CA LEU A 157 16.76 18.81 0.14
C LEU A 157 16.48 20.15 0.85
N GLU A 158 17.53 20.93 1.11
CA GLU A 158 17.46 22.18 1.88
C GLU A 158 16.50 23.23 1.31
N HIS A 159 16.31 23.25 -0.02
CA HIS A 159 15.43 24.21 -0.70
C HIS A 159 13.99 23.75 -0.85
N TRP A 160 13.66 22.54 -0.38
CA TRP A 160 12.29 22.05 -0.39
C TRP A 160 11.51 22.59 0.83
N PRO A 161 10.23 22.98 0.64
CA PRO A 161 9.38 23.35 1.76
C PRO A 161 9.31 22.26 2.82
N GLU A 162 9.39 22.61 4.10
CA GLU A 162 9.37 21.61 5.19
C GLU A 162 8.10 20.77 5.16
N GLN A 163 6.97 21.37 4.81
CA GLN A 163 5.70 20.63 4.66
C GLN A 163 5.83 19.49 3.64
N VAL A 164 6.52 19.71 2.52
CA VAL A 164 6.73 18.67 1.49
C VAL A 164 7.67 17.60 2.00
N ARG A 165 8.77 17.97 2.68
CA ARG A 165 9.70 17.00 3.30
C ARG A 165 8.99 16.13 4.32
N THR A 166 8.15 16.71 5.16
CA THR A 166 7.33 15.98 6.14
C THR A 166 6.34 15.03 5.45
N MET A 167 5.66 15.47 4.38
CA MET A 167 4.79 14.60 3.60
C MET A 167 5.54 13.41 3.00
N GLN A 168 6.76 13.62 2.49
CA GLN A 168 7.60 12.54 1.95
C GLN A 168 8.06 11.55 3.04
N ARG A 169 8.49 12.05 4.20
CA ARG A 169 8.84 11.17 5.35
C ARG A 169 7.64 10.32 5.77
N ASN A 170 6.47 10.93 5.88
CA ASN A 170 5.24 10.21 6.24
C ASN A 170 4.81 9.20 5.16
N TRP A 171 5.05 9.51 3.89
CA TRP A 171 4.76 8.61 2.77
C TRP A 171 5.69 7.39 2.77
N ILE A 172 6.99 7.59 2.99
CA ILE A 172 7.95 6.49 3.14
C ILE A 172 7.63 5.70 4.41
N GLY A 173 7.32 6.38 5.52
CA GLY A 173 6.76 5.81 6.72
C GLY A 173 7.60 4.69 7.31
N ARG A 174 8.88 5.00 7.62
CA ARG A 174 9.75 4.07 8.32
C ARG A 174 9.23 3.81 9.73
N SER A 175 9.10 2.54 10.08
CA SER A 175 8.71 2.12 11.42
C SER A 175 9.61 0.99 11.91
N GLU A 176 10.11 1.14 13.13
CA GLU A 176 10.85 0.08 13.84
C GLU A 176 9.89 -0.67 14.75
N GLY A 177 9.99 -1.98 14.73
CA GLY A 177 9.13 -2.84 15.51
C GLY A 177 9.71 -4.24 15.66
N VAL A 178 8.85 -5.15 16.05
CA VAL A 178 9.18 -6.57 16.22
C VAL A 178 8.15 -7.40 15.43
N ASN A 179 8.64 -8.29 14.58
CA ASN A 179 7.86 -9.42 14.10
C ASN A 179 7.89 -10.48 15.18
N LEU A 180 6.73 -10.93 15.61
CA LEU A 180 6.63 -11.98 16.64
C LEU A 180 5.62 -13.03 16.23
N ARG A 181 5.78 -14.25 16.76
CA ARG A 181 4.95 -15.40 16.43
C ARG A 181 4.12 -15.82 17.63
N PHE A 182 2.81 -15.79 17.45
CA PHE A 182 1.88 -16.46 18.34
C PHE A 182 1.69 -17.88 17.84
N GLY A 183 2.05 -18.89 18.63
CA GLY A 183 1.75 -20.29 18.30
C GLY A 183 0.24 -20.49 18.14
N LEU A 184 -0.18 -21.48 17.37
CA LEU A 184 -1.59 -21.88 17.30
C LEU A 184 -1.82 -23.11 18.19
N ALA A 185 -2.89 -23.09 18.97
CA ALA A 185 -3.29 -24.24 19.77
C ALA A 185 -3.63 -25.47 18.87
N THR A 186 -4.06 -25.18 17.63
CA THR A 186 -4.31 -26.18 16.59
C THR A 186 -3.73 -25.66 15.29
N ALA A 187 -2.82 -26.40 14.69
CA ALA A 187 -2.22 -26.04 13.39
C ALA A 187 -3.26 -25.95 12.28
N LEU A 188 -3.00 -25.10 11.29
CA LEU A 188 -3.84 -25.01 10.11
C LEU A 188 -3.70 -26.25 9.21
N ALA A 189 -4.69 -26.49 8.39
CA ALA A 189 -4.67 -27.58 7.39
C ALA A 189 -3.50 -27.45 6.38
N SER A 190 -3.00 -26.23 6.18
CA SER A 190 -1.79 -25.92 5.40
C SER A 190 -0.49 -26.35 6.07
N GLY A 191 -0.53 -26.71 7.37
CA GLY A 191 0.63 -27.05 8.18
C GLY A 191 1.23 -25.89 8.95
N GLU A 192 0.70 -24.67 8.82
CA GLU A 192 1.11 -23.51 9.62
C GLU A 192 0.66 -23.68 11.06
N ASP A 193 1.58 -23.49 12.01
CA ASP A 193 1.38 -23.67 13.45
C ASP A 193 1.50 -22.37 14.26
N SER A 194 1.63 -21.25 13.57
CA SER A 194 1.79 -19.94 14.21
C SER A 194 1.22 -18.81 13.35
N LEU A 195 0.87 -17.69 14.01
CA LEU A 195 0.52 -16.42 13.39
C LEU A 195 1.68 -15.45 13.53
N GLU A 196 2.17 -14.91 12.44
CA GLU A 196 3.09 -13.79 12.46
C GLU A 196 2.34 -12.49 12.69
N VAL A 197 2.88 -11.64 13.57
CA VAL A 197 2.34 -10.32 13.90
C VAL A 197 3.47 -9.31 13.95
N TYR A 198 3.28 -8.17 13.30
CA TYR A 198 4.18 -7.04 13.43
C TYR A 198 3.63 -6.01 14.42
N THR A 199 4.47 -5.55 15.35
CA THR A 199 4.10 -4.47 16.27
C THR A 199 5.22 -3.45 16.43
N THR A 200 4.84 -2.17 16.54
CA THR A 200 5.73 -1.07 16.95
C THR A 200 5.67 -0.83 18.46
N ARG A 201 4.84 -1.61 19.17
CA ARG A 201 4.58 -1.51 20.61
C ARG A 201 4.83 -2.85 21.32
N PRO A 202 6.04 -3.46 21.20
CA PRO A 202 6.35 -4.67 21.95
C PRO A 202 6.28 -4.45 23.47
N ASP A 203 6.48 -3.22 23.95
CA ASP A 203 6.30 -2.81 25.35
C ASP A 203 4.92 -3.15 25.92
N THR A 204 3.90 -3.27 25.06
CA THR A 204 2.53 -3.59 25.47
C THR A 204 2.18 -5.07 25.29
N LEU A 205 3.09 -5.92 24.83
CA LEU A 205 2.82 -7.33 24.49
C LEU A 205 2.14 -8.08 25.64
N MET A 206 2.54 -7.84 26.89
CA MET A 206 1.96 -8.51 28.06
C MET A 206 0.50 -8.14 28.33
N GLY A 207 -0.02 -7.11 27.65
CA GLY A 207 -1.42 -6.69 27.67
C GLY A 207 -2.24 -7.23 26.50
N ALA A 208 -1.68 -8.10 25.66
CA ALA A 208 -2.42 -8.72 24.58
C ALA A 208 -3.47 -9.69 25.15
N THR A 209 -4.74 -9.47 24.80
CA THR A 209 -5.86 -10.27 25.30
C THR A 209 -6.60 -11.03 24.21
N TYR A 210 -6.34 -10.73 22.96
CA TYR A 210 -6.81 -11.48 21.80
C TYR A 210 -5.89 -11.21 20.60
N VAL A 211 -6.02 -12.04 19.56
CA VAL A 211 -5.38 -11.82 18.26
C VAL A 211 -6.48 -11.60 17.24
N ALA A 212 -6.34 -10.57 16.38
CA ALA A 212 -7.28 -10.32 15.31
C ALA A 212 -6.66 -10.65 13.95
N VAL A 213 -7.45 -11.27 13.08
CA VAL A 213 -7.05 -11.61 11.70
C VAL A 213 -8.00 -10.98 10.68
N ALA A 214 -7.46 -10.71 9.49
CA ALA A 214 -8.26 -10.21 8.37
C ALA A 214 -9.31 -11.24 7.92
N PRO A 215 -10.46 -10.81 7.37
CA PRO A 215 -11.48 -11.71 6.83
C PRO A 215 -10.93 -12.69 5.77
N GLN A 216 -9.91 -12.28 5.00
CA GLN A 216 -9.29 -13.09 3.96
C GLN A 216 -8.17 -14.01 4.45
N HIS A 217 -7.81 -13.94 5.74
CA HIS A 217 -6.72 -14.75 6.32
C HIS A 217 -7.03 -16.26 6.21
N PRO A 218 -6.02 -17.12 5.92
CA PRO A 218 -6.22 -18.56 5.82
C PRO A 218 -6.89 -19.18 7.05
N LEU A 219 -6.52 -18.74 8.26
CA LEU A 219 -7.13 -19.18 9.51
C LEU A 219 -8.64 -18.84 9.56
N ALA A 220 -9.04 -17.64 9.13
CA ALA A 220 -10.44 -17.23 9.10
C ALA A 220 -11.25 -18.11 8.15
N ARG A 221 -10.70 -18.43 6.97
CA ARG A 221 -11.32 -19.33 5.99
C ARG A 221 -11.48 -20.73 6.55
N GLN A 222 -10.45 -21.29 7.17
CA GLN A 222 -10.52 -22.62 7.78
C GLN A 222 -11.55 -22.67 8.91
N ALA A 223 -11.57 -21.68 9.80
CA ALA A 223 -12.57 -21.62 10.87
C ALA A 223 -14.01 -21.52 10.34
N ALA A 224 -14.20 -20.85 9.19
CA ALA A 224 -15.49 -20.69 8.54
C ALA A 224 -16.04 -22.00 7.94
N GLU A 225 -15.20 -23.00 7.62
CA GLU A 225 -15.66 -24.29 7.07
C GLU A 225 -16.65 -25.01 7.99
N SER A 226 -16.48 -24.86 9.30
CA SER A 226 -17.36 -25.46 10.31
C SER A 226 -18.34 -24.47 10.94
N ASN A 227 -18.30 -23.18 10.56
CA ASN A 227 -19.12 -22.14 11.15
C ASN A 227 -19.80 -21.27 10.06
N PRO A 228 -21.07 -21.59 9.69
CA PRO A 228 -21.79 -20.85 8.66
C PRO A 228 -22.01 -19.35 8.97
N GLN A 229 -22.10 -18.99 10.26
CA GLN A 229 -22.26 -17.59 10.66
C GLN A 229 -20.97 -16.80 10.40
N LEU A 230 -19.81 -17.41 10.71
CA LEU A 230 -18.50 -16.84 10.42
C LEU A 230 -18.27 -16.73 8.91
N ALA A 231 -18.69 -17.74 8.14
CA ALA A 231 -18.60 -17.71 6.68
C ALA A 231 -19.41 -16.53 6.09
N ALA A 232 -20.65 -16.32 6.56
CA ALA A 232 -21.48 -15.20 6.15
C ALA A 232 -20.88 -13.85 6.53
N PHE A 233 -20.32 -13.73 7.74
CA PHE A 233 -19.62 -12.52 8.20
C PHE A 233 -18.40 -12.21 7.32
N ILE A 234 -17.56 -13.20 7.03
CA ILE A 234 -16.38 -13.03 6.17
C ILE A 234 -16.80 -12.57 4.76
N GLU A 235 -17.85 -13.17 4.19
CA GLU A 235 -18.36 -12.80 2.88
C GLU A 235 -18.86 -11.35 2.87
N GLU A 236 -19.61 -10.93 3.88
CA GLU A 236 -20.12 -9.56 4.03
C GLU A 236 -18.97 -8.55 4.14
N GLN A 237 -17.99 -8.80 5.03
CA GLN A 237 -16.86 -7.90 5.23
C GLN A 237 -15.88 -7.88 4.04
N SER A 238 -15.82 -8.94 3.25
CA SER A 238 -14.99 -9.00 2.04
C SER A 238 -15.57 -8.21 0.86
N ARG A 239 -16.87 -7.93 0.85
CA ARG A 239 -17.55 -7.11 -0.18
C ARG A 239 -17.38 -5.61 0.07
N GLY A 240 -17.12 -5.21 1.31
CA GLY A 240 -16.94 -3.82 1.70
C GLY A 240 -15.65 -3.23 1.16
N LYS A 241 -15.69 -1.94 0.80
CA LYS A 241 -14.48 -1.13 0.62
C LYS A 241 -13.81 -0.93 1.96
N VAL A 242 -12.51 -1.17 1.99
CA VAL A 242 -11.71 -0.65 3.09
C VAL A 242 -10.54 0.11 2.51
N ALA A 243 -10.76 1.39 2.18
CA ALA A 243 -9.65 2.32 2.07
C ALA A 243 -9.07 2.52 3.48
N GLU A 244 -7.75 2.50 3.61
CA GLU A 244 -7.05 2.68 4.91
C GLU A 244 -7.54 3.94 5.66
N ALA A 245 -7.99 4.98 4.92
CA ALA A 245 -8.57 6.20 5.49
C ALA A 245 -9.97 5.99 6.11
N GLU A 246 -10.73 5.00 5.65
CA GLU A 246 -12.07 4.70 6.17
C GLU A 246 -12.03 3.81 7.42
N LEU A 247 -10.93 3.05 7.61
CA LEU A 247 -10.73 2.20 8.79
C LEU A 247 -10.79 2.95 10.10
N ALA A 248 -10.34 4.21 10.13
CA ALA A 248 -10.31 5.02 11.33
C ALA A 248 -11.71 5.36 11.85
N THR A 249 -12.67 5.56 10.94
CA THR A 249 -14.03 6.06 11.26
C THR A 249 -15.11 4.99 11.21
N MET A 250 -14.82 3.81 10.63
CA MET A 250 -15.81 2.73 10.54
C MET A 250 -16.06 2.06 11.88
N GLU A 251 -17.28 1.54 12.06
CA GLU A 251 -17.63 0.71 13.21
C GLU A 251 -16.77 -0.58 13.24
N LYS A 252 -16.19 -0.89 14.40
CA LYS A 252 -15.34 -2.06 14.58
C LYS A 252 -16.21 -3.30 14.75
N LEU A 253 -16.19 -4.18 13.75
CA LEU A 253 -16.97 -5.42 13.71
C LEU A 253 -16.04 -6.63 13.69
N GLY A 254 -16.45 -7.69 14.38
CA GLY A 254 -15.71 -8.95 14.38
C GLY A 254 -16.54 -10.13 14.84
N MET A 255 -15.98 -11.32 14.61
CA MET A 255 -16.55 -12.59 15.05
C MET A 255 -15.44 -13.54 15.50
N ALA A 256 -15.68 -14.24 16.63
CA ALA A 256 -14.75 -15.23 17.15
C ALA A 256 -14.62 -16.42 16.18
N THR A 257 -13.37 -16.87 15.97
CA THR A 257 -13.10 -18.04 15.12
C THR A 257 -13.32 -19.38 15.84
N GLY A 258 -13.32 -19.39 17.17
CA GLY A 258 -13.27 -20.59 17.98
C GLY A 258 -11.87 -21.21 18.08
N MET A 259 -10.87 -20.61 17.48
CA MET A 259 -9.45 -21.00 17.57
C MET A 259 -8.71 -20.10 18.57
N ASN A 260 -7.63 -20.64 19.14
CA ASN A 260 -6.78 -19.91 20.08
C ASN A 260 -5.34 -19.82 19.57
N ALA A 261 -4.72 -18.68 19.86
CA ALA A 261 -3.29 -18.43 19.69
C ALA A 261 -2.59 -18.48 21.05
N ILE A 262 -1.33 -18.88 21.05
CA ILE A 262 -0.52 -18.99 22.28
C ILE A 262 0.36 -17.75 22.40
N HIS A 263 0.23 -17.05 23.50
CA HIS A 263 1.03 -15.89 23.81
C HIS A 263 2.54 -16.25 23.88
N PRO A 264 3.44 -15.55 23.12
CA PRO A 264 4.82 -16.01 22.96
C PRO A 264 5.63 -16.05 24.25
N LEU A 265 5.35 -15.20 25.22
CA LEU A 265 6.14 -15.11 26.46
C LEU A 265 5.45 -15.81 27.64
N THR A 266 4.12 -15.71 27.81
CA THR A 266 3.41 -16.29 28.96
C THR A 266 2.95 -17.72 28.70
N GLY A 267 2.72 -18.09 27.45
CA GLY A 267 2.12 -19.38 27.10
C GLY A 267 0.60 -19.46 27.26
N ASP A 268 -0.04 -18.35 27.61
CA ASP A 268 -1.49 -18.28 27.76
C ASP A 268 -2.20 -18.39 26.41
N GLU A 269 -3.37 -19.00 26.42
CA GLU A 269 -4.23 -19.07 25.23
C GLU A 269 -5.05 -17.78 25.08
N LEU A 270 -4.97 -17.17 23.89
CA LEU A 270 -5.70 -15.98 23.50
C LEU A 270 -6.68 -16.32 22.38
N PRO A 271 -7.95 -15.88 22.45
CA PRO A 271 -8.92 -16.13 21.40
C PRO A 271 -8.53 -15.39 20.11
N VAL A 272 -8.72 -16.06 18.97
CA VAL A 272 -8.52 -15.46 17.64
C VAL A 272 -9.87 -14.98 17.11
N TRP A 273 -9.90 -13.73 16.66
CA TRP A 273 -11.09 -13.08 16.09
C TRP A 273 -10.87 -12.69 14.64
N VAL A 274 -11.88 -12.82 13.81
CA VAL A 274 -11.92 -12.13 12.51
C VAL A 274 -12.42 -10.71 12.77
N ALA A 275 -11.68 -9.70 12.27
CA ALA A 275 -12.04 -8.30 12.47
C ALA A 275 -11.95 -7.50 11.16
N ASN A 276 -12.93 -6.64 10.91
CA ASN A 276 -13.06 -5.87 9.67
C ASN A 276 -12.00 -4.76 9.51
N PHE A 277 -11.30 -4.41 10.57
CA PHE A 277 -10.24 -3.39 10.58
C PHE A 277 -8.82 -3.96 10.38
N VAL A 278 -8.69 -5.27 10.22
CA VAL A 278 -7.40 -5.92 9.90
C VAL A 278 -7.31 -6.15 8.40
N LEU A 279 -6.21 -5.70 7.79
CA LEU A 279 -5.99 -5.80 6.34
C LEU A 279 -4.97 -6.87 6.00
N MET A 280 -5.29 -7.77 5.05
CA MET A 280 -4.31 -8.71 4.49
C MET A 280 -3.12 -8.04 3.81
N SER A 281 -3.31 -6.83 3.31
CA SER A 281 -2.27 -6.06 2.62
C SER A 281 -1.27 -5.38 3.56
N TYR A 282 -1.48 -5.44 4.87
CA TYR A 282 -0.61 -4.86 5.88
C TYR A 282 -0.07 -5.94 6.82
N GLY A 283 1.25 -6.14 6.80
CA GLY A 283 1.91 -7.22 7.54
C GLY A 283 1.50 -8.61 7.04
N SER A 284 1.21 -9.49 7.98
CA SER A 284 0.77 -10.88 7.74
C SER A 284 -0.76 -11.04 7.64
N GLY A 285 -1.52 -9.97 7.79
CA GLY A 285 -2.99 -10.02 7.93
C GLY A 285 -3.45 -10.45 9.33
N ALA A 286 -2.55 -10.41 10.31
CA ALA A 286 -2.83 -10.65 11.73
C ALA A 286 -2.25 -9.52 12.59
N VAL A 287 -2.90 -9.19 13.68
CA VAL A 287 -2.44 -8.20 14.66
C VAL A 287 -2.64 -8.72 16.07
N MET A 288 -1.71 -8.44 16.96
CA MET A 288 -1.95 -8.57 18.39
C MET A 288 -2.85 -7.41 18.83
N SER A 289 -3.81 -7.70 19.67
CA SER A 289 -4.73 -6.70 20.17
C SER A 289 -4.51 -6.45 21.64
N VAL A 290 -4.28 -5.17 21.96
CA VAL A 290 -3.94 -4.70 23.30
C VAL A 290 -4.97 -3.65 23.76
N PRO A 291 -6.15 -4.06 24.21
CA PRO A 291 -7.24 -3.13 24.55
C PRO A 291 -6.88 -2.10 25.62
N GLY A 292 -5.91 -2.41 26.46
CA GLY A 292 -5.43 -1.48 27.48
C GLY A 292 -4.70 -0.26 26.92
N HIS A 293 -4.15 -0.35 25.68
CA HIS A 293 -3.19 0.62 25.16
C HIS A 293 -3.31 0.91 23.64
N ASP A 294 -4.43 0.49 23.03
CA ASP A 294 -4.84 0.83 21.65
C ASP A 294 -6.34 1.17 21.65
N GLU A 295 -6.72 2.36 21.22
CA GLU A 295 -8.09 2.86 21.24
C GLU A 295 -9.04 1.99 20.43
N ARG A 296 -8.61 1.55 19.26
CA ARG A 296 -9.39 0.67 18.37
C ARG A 296 -9.66 -0.68 19.04
N ASP A 297 -8.64 -1.26 19.64
CA ASP A 297 -8.74 -2.55 20.33
C ASP A 297 -9.59 -2.41 21.62
N HIS A 298 -9.52 -1.24 22.27
CA HIS A 298 -10.34 -0.92 23.46
C HIS A 298 -11.83 -0.86 23.12
N GLU A 299 -12.21 -0.12 22.06
CA GLU A 299 -13.60 -0.06 21.57
C GLU A 299 -14.14 -1.46 21.24
N PHE A 300 -13.32 -2.25 20.55
CA PHE A 300 -13.65 -3.63 20.17
C PHE A 300 -13.84 -4.52 21.41
N ALA A 301 -12.93 -4.45 22.38
CA ALA A 301 -13.00 -5.24 23.60
C ALA A 301 -14.24 -4.90 24.44
N LEU A 302 -14.58 -3.61 24.57
CA LEU A 302 -15.81 -3.19 25.26
C LEU A 302 -17.06 -3.74 24.57
N LYS A 303 -17.11 -3.67 23.25
CA LYS A 303 -18.24 -4.15 22.45
C LYS A 303 -18.48 -5.65 22.59
N TYR A 304 -17.43 -6.44 22.60
CA TYR A 304 -17.51 -7.91 22.60
C TYR A 304 -17.23 -8.54 23.98
N GLY A 305 -17.04 -7.73 25.01
CA GLY A 305 -16.83 -8.20 26.39
C GLY A 305 -15.50 -8.93 26.58
N LEU A 306 -14.45 -8.52 25.84
CA LEU A 306 -13.11 -9.08 25.93
C LEU A 306 -12.33 -8.45 27.11
N PRO A 307 -11.36 -9.17 27.71
CA PRO A 307 -10.55 -8.64 28.80
C PRO A 307 -9.73 -7.40 28.35
N ILE A 308 -9.62 -6.43 29.26
CA ILE A 308 -8.80 -5.23 29.10
C ILE A 308 -7.77 -5.21 30.22
N GLN A 309 -6.50 -5.35 29.89
CA GLN A 309 -5.40 -5.42 30.85
C GLN A 309 -4.49 -4.20 30.74
N GLN A 310 -4.30 -3.51 31.88
CA GLN A 310 -3.32 -2.44 31.96
C GLN A 310 -1.91 -3.01 32.06
N VAL A 311 -1.00 -2.56 31.18
CA VAL A 311 0.43 -2.90 31.24
C VAL A 311 1.35 -1.68 31.13
N ILE A 312 0.77 -0.49 31.04
CA ILE A 312 1.47 0.80 31.10
C ILE A 312 0.82 1.69 32.16
N ALA A 313 1.66 2.38 32.95
CA ALA A 313 1.23 3.41 33.87
C ALA A 313 2.02 4.70 33.63
N ARG A 314 1.54 5.84 34.10
CA ARG A 314 2.31 7.08 34.14
C ARG A 314 3.51 6.92 35.08
N SER A 315 4.70 7.40 34.64
CA SER A 315 5.89 7.43 35.50
C SER A 315 5.78 8.48 36.60
N GLU A 316 5.02 9.56 36.35
CA GLU A 316 4.75 10.63 37.31
C GLU A 316 3.28 11.05 37.26
N GLY A 317 2.75 11.44 38.42
CA GLY A 317 1.35 11.90 38.53
C GLY A 317 0.39 10.79 38.94
N ASP A 318 -0.79 11.20 39.44
CA ASP A 318 -1.81 10.32 39.98
C ASP A 318 -3.02 10.28 39.00
N GLN A 319 -2.80 9.73 37.80
CA GLN A 319 -3.90 9.51 36.85
C GLN A 319 -4.31 8.02 36.91
N PRO A 320 -5.46 7.70 37.54
CA PRO A 320 -5.91 6.31 37.64
C PRO A 320 -6.27 5.76 36.25
N TYR A 321 -5.93 4.50 36.03
CA TYR A 321 -6.36 3.74 34.88
C TYR A 321 -7.83 3.31 35.06
N ASP A 322 -8.64 3.54 34.01
CA ASP A 322 -10.05 3.12 33.98
C ASP A 322 -10.27 2.29 32.69
N SER A 323 -10.43 0.98 32.84
CA SER A 323 -10.66 0.07 31.72
C SER A 323 -12.02 0.25 31.02
N THR A 324 -12.94 1.01 31.61
CA THR A 324 -14.27 1.24 31.04
C THR A 324 -14.30 2.44 30.09
N ARG A 325 -13.26 3.26 30.09
CA ARG A 325 -13.19 4.51 29.34
C ARG A 325 -11.78 4.76 28.78
N TRP A 326 -11.69 5.00 27.48
CA TRP A 326 -10.44 5.39 26.85
C TRP A 326 -9.93 6.75 27.36
N GLN A 327 -8.62 6.85 27.51
CA GLN A 327 -7.90 8.10 27.79
C GLN A 327 -6.65 8.15 26.90
N ASP A 328 -6.40 9.29 26.27
CA ASP A 328 -5.34 9.44 25.24
C ASP A 328 -3.95 8.98 25.69
N TRP A 329 -3.63 9.19 26.99
CA TRP A 329 -2.35 8.78 27.54
C TRP A 329 -2.09 7.26 27.55
N TYR A 330 -3.14 6.44 27.39
CA TYR A 330 -2.99 4.97 27.31
C TYR A 330 -2.12 4.55 26.12
N ALA A 331 -2.07 5.37 25.07
CA ALA A 331 -1.24 5.15 23.87
C ALA A 331 0.12 5.83 23.93
N ASP A 332 0.44 6.61 24.98
CA ASP A 332 1.71 7.34 25.07
C ASP A 332 2.93 6.40 25.10
N LYS A 333 4.04 6.91 24.58
CA LYS A 333 5.36 6.27 24.65
C LYS A 333 6.29 7.00 25.63
N GLY A 334 6.09 8.29 25.83
CA GLY A 334 6.87 9.10 26.75
C GLY A 334 6.22 9.24 28.10
N GLY A 335 7.01 9.31 29.19
CA GLY A 335 6.52 9.50 30.55
C GLY A 335 5.70 8.33 31.07
N ILE A 336 6.03 7.12 30.65
CA ILE A 336 5.34 5.87 31.03
C ILE A 336 6.33 4.86 31.63
N VAL A 337 5.78 3.93 32.38
CA VAL A 337 6.49 2.72 32.84
C VAL A 337 5.59 1.51 32.65
N THR A 338 6.20 0.37 32.38
CA THR A 338 5.51 -0.92 32.30
C THR A 338 5.08 -1.40 33.67
N VAL A 339 3.87 -1.94 33.75
CA VAL A 339 3.27 -2.58 34.94
C VAL A 339 2.60 -3.89 34.53
N ASN A 340 2.34 -4.79 35.48
CA ASN A 340 1.69 -6.09 35.21
C ASN A 340 2.38 -6.90 34.09
N SER A 341 3.67 -6.67 33.87
CA SER A 341 4.46 -7.24 32.77
C SER A 341 5.57 -8.17 33.27
N GLY A 342 5.46 -8.70 34.50
CA GLY A 342 6.42 -9.65 35.07
C GLY A 342 7.81 -9.05 35.20
N GLU A 343 8.81 -9.72 34.61
CA GLU A 343 10.20 -9.27 34.62
C GLU A 343 10.46 -7.94 33.90
N PHE A 344 9.51 -7.46 33.10
CA PHE A 344 9.61 -6.20 32.37
C PHE A 344 8.99 -5.01 33.11
N ASN A 345 8.54 -5.18 34.37
CA ASN A 345 7.93 -4.10 35.15
C ASN A 345 8.94 -2.96 35.43
N GLY A 346 8.45 -1.72 35.42
CA GLY A 346 9.19 -0.53 35.78
C GLY A 346 10.12 0.02 34.68
N LEU A 347 10.10 -0.57 33.50
CA LEU A 347 10.85 -0.07 32.36
C LEU A 347 10.08 1.04 31.63
N ASP A 348 10.80 2.03 31.14
CA ASP A 348 10.26 2.99 30.17
C ASP A 348 10.04 2.33 28.80
N PHE A 349 9.51 3.08 27.84
CA PHE A 349 9.22 2.56 26.51
C PHE A 349 10.43 1.91 25.83
N ASP A 350 11.58 2.60 25.81
CA ASP A 350 12.77 2.13 25.11
C ASP A 350 13.39 0.91 25.81
N GLY A 351 13.41 0.93 27.13
CA GLY A 351 13.86 -0.20 27.95
C GLY A 351 12.99 -1.44 27.79
N ALA A 352 11.67 -1.27 27.80
CA ALA A 352 10.72 -2.35 27.60
C ALA A 352 10.78 -2.89 26.18
N PHE A 353 10.83 -2.01 25.16
CA PHE A 353 11.02 -2.39 23.76
C PHE A 353 12.25 -3.29 23.62
N LYS A 354 13.38 -2.81 24.15
CA LYS A 354 14.65 -3.54 24.05
C LYS A 354 14.58 -4.89 24.78
N ALA A 355 14.14 -4.91 26.03
CA ALA A 355 14.11 -6.12 26.84
C ALA A 355 13.19 -7.21 26.28
N ILE A 356 11.98 -6.82 25.82
CA ILE A 356 11.02 -7.75 25.24
C ILE A 356 11.50 -8.27 23.88
N ALA A 357 12.07 -7.39 23.05
CA ALA A 357 12.63 -7.81 21.76
C ALA A 357 13.80 -8.78 21.94
N ASP A 358 14.76 -8.47 22.87
CA ASP A 358 15.89 -9.36 23.20
C ASP A 358 15.40 -10.73 23.67
N ARG A 359 14.34 -10.77 24.48
CA ARG A 359 13.76 -12.02 24.96
C ARG A 359 13.07 -12.83 23.84
N LEU A 360 12.30 -12.16 22.97
CA LEU A 360 11.67 -12.83 21.82
C LEU A 360 12.70 -13.40 20.84
N GLU A 361 13.79 -12.66 20.59
CA GLU A 361 14.90 -13.14 19.75
C GLU A 361 15.62 -14.35 20.38
N ALA A 362 15.91 -14.29 21.67
CA ALA A 362 16.56 -15.38 22.41
C ALA A 362 15.70 -16.67 22.40
N ASP A 363 14.39 -16.53 22.51
CA ASP A 363 13.44 -17.65 22.51
C ASP A 363 13.09 -18.12 21.07
N GLY A 364 13.62 -17.46 20.02
CA GLY A 364 13.30 -17.75 18.63
C GLY A 364 11.84 -17.45 18.23
N LYS A 365 11.18 -16.58 19.00
CA LYS A 365 9.75 -16.26 18.85
C LYS A 365 9.49 -14.89 18.22
N GLY A 366 10.54 -14.17 17.87
CA GLY A 366 10.43 -12.89 17.18
C GLY A 366 11.79 -12.33 16.75
N GLU A 367 11.74 -11.25 15.98
CA GLU A 367 12.93 -10.54 15.49
C GLU A 367 12.63 -9.05 15.31
N ARG A 368 13.63 -8.21 15.56
CA ARG A 368 13.53 -6.79 15.25
C ARG A 368 13.44 -6.59 13.76
N THR A 369 12.51 -5.75 13.32
CA THR A 369 12.26 -5.50 11.91
C THR A 369 11.97 -4.03 11.66
N THR A 370 12.54 -3.50 10.59
CA THR A 370 12.18 -2.18 10.07
C THR A 370 11.22 -2.36 8.89
N ASN A 371 10.03 -1.81 9.02
CA ASN A 371 9.02 -1.79 7.97
C ASN A 371 8.84 -0.40 7.39
N TYR A 372 8.42 -0.33 6.13
CA TYR A 372 8.10 0.89 5.43
C TYR A 372 6.63 0.87 4.99
N ARG A 373 5.97 2.02 5.12
CA ARG A 373 4.63 2.23 4.55
C ARG A 373 4.68 2.27 3.02
N LEU A 374 5.79 2.76 2.47
CA LEU A 374 6.08 2.75 1.05
C LEU A 374 5.95 1.32 0.50
N ARG A 375 5.25 1.19 -0.61
CA ARG A 375 5.06 -0.09 -1.32
C ARG A 375 5.63 -0.01 -2.72
N ASP A 376 6.00 -1.15 -3.28
CA ASP A 376 6.46 -1.23 -4.65
C ASP A 376 5.40 -0.74 -5.64
N TRP A 377 5.84 -0.06 -6.66
CA TRP A 377 4.96 0.57 -7.63
C TRP A 377 4.46 -0.44 -8.66
N GLY A 378 3.16 -0.70 -8.67
CA GLY A 378 2.50 -1.50 -9.72
C GLY A 378 2.38 -0.72 -11.01
N VAL A 379 3.16 -1.11 -12.04
CA VAL A 379 3.27 -0.36 -13.30
C VAL A 379 2.45 -0.93 -14.43
N SER A 380 2.09 -2.21 -14.40
CA SER A 380 1.28 -2.80 -15.45
C SER A 380 -0.18 -2.35 -15.39
N ARG A 381 -0.77 -2.15 -16.56
CA ARG A 381 -2.18 -1.89 -16.74
C ARG A 381 -2.69 -2.79 -17.87
N GLN A 382 -3.87 -3.39 -17.70
CA GLN A 382 -4.53 -4.20 -18.72
C GLN A 382 -5.28 -3.26 -19.66
N ARG A 383 -4.52 -2.53 -20.47
CA ARG A 383 -5.00 -1.52 -21.41
C ARG A 383 -4.38 -1.72 -22.77
N TYR A 384 -5.17 -1.49 -23.81
CA TYR A 384 -4.68 -1.51 -25.17
C TYR A 384 -3.82 -0.27 -25.46
N TRP A 385 -4.28 0.94 -25.07
CA TRP A 385 -3.60 2.19 -25.36
C TRP A 385 -2.57 2.52 -24.28
N GLY A 386 -1.36 1.97 -24.46
CA GLY A 386 -0.24 2.12 -23.54
C GLY A 386 1.04 1.53 -24.12
N ALA A 387 2.19 1.88 -23.57
CA ALA A 387 3.48 1.31 -23.97
C ALA A 387 3.51 -0.20 -23.65
N PRO A 388 3.76 -1.08 -24.62
CA PRO A 388 3.88 -2.52 -24.36
C PRO A 388 5.05 -2.82 -23.42
N ILE A 389 4.84 -3.69 -22.43
CA ILE A 389 5.92 -4.18 -21.56
C ILE A 389 6.79 -5.14 -22.40
N PRO A 390 8.10 -4.86 -22.57
CA PRO A 390 8.97 -5.56 -23.52
C PRO A 390 9.49 -6.89 -22.95
N ILE A 391 8.57 -7.81 -22.68
CA ILE A 391 8.86 -9.11 -22.06
C ILE A 391 8.30 -10.24 -22.92
N ILE A 392 9.10 -11.29 -23.09
CA ILE A 392 8.72 -12.54 -23.75
C ILE A 392 8.47 -13.58 -22.67
N ASN A 393 7.31 -14.19 -22.69
CA ASN A 393 7.00 -15.35 -21.85
C ASN A 393 7.25 -16.62 -22.68
N CYS A 394 8.24 -17.42 -22.29
CA CYS A 394 8.62 -18.66 -22.95
C CYS A 394 8.35 -19.84 -21.99
N ASP A 395 7.63 -20.85 -22.44
CA ASP A 395 7.30 -22.02 -21.61
C ASP A 395 8.56 -22.79 -21.13
N SER A 396 9.63 -22.75 -21.91
CA SER A 396 10.88 -23.45 -21.60
C SER A 396 11.89 -22.57 -20.85
N CYS A 397 11.99 -21.28 -21.19
CA CYS A 397 13.03 -20.37 -20.70
C CYS A 397 12.49 -19.43 -19.59
N GLY A 398 11.17 -19.40 -19.37
CA GLY A 398 10.53 -18.46 -18.44
C GLY A 398 10.35 -17.08 -19.03
N THR A 399 10.50 -16.08 -18.19
CA THR A 399 10.30 -14.66 -18.53
C THR A 399 11.61 -14.02 -18.96
N LEU A 400 11.67 -13.50 -20.18
CA LEU A 400 12.88 -12.93 -20.80
C LEU A 400 12.60 -11.51 -21.30
N PRO A 401 13.55 -10.56 -21.16
CA PRO A 401 13.41 -9.26 -21.78
C PRO A 401 13.62 -9.35 -23.30
N VAL A 402 12.91 -8.50 -24.04
CA VAL A 402 13.16 -8.31 -25.47
C VAL A 402 14.58 -7.75 -25.65
N PRO A 403 15.40 -8.30 -26.56
CA PRO A 403 16.74 -7.79 -26.81
C PRO A 403 16.73 -6.31 -27.21
N PRO A 404 17.68 -5.48 -26.74
CA PRO A 404 17.69 -4.05 -27.02
C PRO A 404 17.65 -3.64 -28.50
N GLN A 405 18.24 -4.46 -29.39
CA GLN A 405 18.23 -4.22 -30.83
C GLN A 405 16.84 -4.42 -31.47
N ASP A 406 15.95 -5.18 -30.82
CA ASP A 406 14.62 -5.49 -31.32
C ASP A 406 13.55 -4.52 -30.75
N LEU A 407 13.97 -3.54 -29.95
CA LEU A 407 13.11 -2.46 -29.46
C LEU A 407 12.94 -1.36 -30.55
N PRO A 408 11.76 -0.75 -30.62
CA PRO A 408 10.60 -0.94 -29.77
C PRO A 408 9.73 -2.13 -30.14
N VAL A 409 9.11 -2.75 -29.14
CA VAL A 409 7.92 -3.57 -29.36
C VAL A 409 6.78 -2.62 -29.66
N VAL A 410 6.35 -2.60 -30.92
CA VAL A 410 5.35 -1.63 -31.39
C VAL A 410 3.95 -2.08 -31.05
N LEU A 411 3.14 -1.16 -30.50
CA LEU A 411 1.72 -1.39 -30.26
C LEU A 411 0.98 -1.49 -31.60
N PRO A 412 0.16 -2.55 -31.83
CA PRO A 412 -0.71 -2.59 -32.99
C PRO A 412 -1.66 -1.40 -33.00
N THR A 413 -1.84 -0.75 -34.16
CA THR A 413 -2.67 0.48 -34.28
C THR A 413 -3.93 0.28 -35.13
N GLU A 414 -4.12 -0.92 -35.69
CA GLU A 414 -5.28 -1.32 -36.52
C GLU A 414 -6.20 -2.30 -35.77
#